data_5e57d8eb1507be1606280914fc531c0e
#
_entry.id   5e57d8eb1507be1606280914fc531c0e
#
_cell.length_a   1.000
_cell.length_b   1.000
_cell.length_c   1.000
_cell.angle_alpha   90.00
_cell.angle_beta   90.00
_cell.angle_gamma   90.00
#
_symmetry.space_group_name_H-M   'P 1'
#
loop_
_entity.id
_entity.type
_entity.pdbx_description
1 polymer ?
#
loop_
_entity_poly.entity_id
_entity_poly.type
_entity_poly.pdbx_seq_one_letter_code
_entity_poly.pdbx_strand_id
1 'polypeptide(L)'
;MSHKYVYLFSEGNGHMRELLGGKGANLAEMTNLGMPVPQGFTITTEACTQYYKDDHQINAEIEAEIMEYVEKLEEMTGKKFGDLYNPLLVSVRSGARASMPGMMDTILNLGLNDEVVVAFAKKTNNPRFAYDSYRRFIQMYSDVVMEVGKKYFEQLIDEMKEKKGVKLDTELDANDLKELAEKFKAEYKDKLGEEFPQDPKIQLMGAIKAVFRSWDNPRAIYYRRMNDIPSDWGTAVNVQSMVFGNTGDTSGTGVAFTRNPATGEKKLFGEFLMNAQGEDVVAGVRTPQTIDQLAEVMPEAYKQFTDICAKLEYHYRDMQDMEFTIEDKKLYMLQTRNGKRTAAAAMKIACDLVDEGMITEEEAVAMIDPKSLDSLLHPTFDPAALKKAKVVGTGLAASPGAACGQIVFSAETATDWAKNGKKVVLVRLETSPEDIEGMHYAQGVLTV
;
A
#
# COMPACT_ATOMS: atom_id res chain seq x y z
N MET A 1 -30.83 -12.10 -15.71
CA MET A 1 -30.04 -12.16 -14.48
C MET A 1 -29.38 -10.79 -14.34
N SER A 2 -29.48 -10.15 -13.18
CA SER A 2 -28.76 -8.90 -12.91
C SER A 2 -27.25 -9.16 -13.01
N HIS A 3 -26.51 -8.19 -13.53
CA HIS A 3 -25.05 -8.28 -13.59
C HIS A 3 -24.47 -8.25 -12.17
N LYS A 4 -23.40 -9.03 -11.90
CA LYS A 4 -22.77 -9.08 -10.57
C LYS A 4 -21.55 -8.19 -10.54
N TYR A 5 -21.57 -7.16 -9.70
CA TYR A 5 -20.48 -6.18 -9.55
C TYR A 5 -19.65 -6.35 -8.28
N VAL A 6 -20.12 -7.13 -7.30
CA VAL A 6 -19.46 -7.27 -6.00
C VAL A 6 -19.28 -8.73 -5.63
N TYR A 7 -18.12 -9.07 -5.09
CA TYR A 7 -17.74 -10.42 -4.68
C TYR A 7 -17.12 -10.40 -3.28
N LEU A 8 -17.62 -11.26 -2.38
CA LEU A 8 -16.86 -11.58 -1.17
C LEU A 8 -15.50 -12.19 -1.55
N PHE A 9 -14.49 -12.07 -0.71
CA PHE A 9 -13.22 -12.76 -0.97
C PHE A 9 -13.42 -14.28 -1.13
N SER A 10 -14.33 -14.88 -0.36
CA SER A 10 -14.70 -16.30 -0.47
C SER A 10 -15.45 -16.68 -1.75
N GLU A 11 -15.97 -15.73 -2.50
CA GLU A 11 -16.68 -15.94 -3.77
C GLU A 11 -15.76 -15.82 -5.00
N GLY A 12 -14.54 -15.29 -4.81
CA GLY A 12 -13.55 -15.11 -5.86
C GLY A 12 -12.44 -16.16 -5.81
N ASN A 13 -11.48 -16.05 -6.73
CA ASN A 13 -10.25 -16.85 -6.76
C ASN A 13 -9.15 -16.13 -7.55
N GLY A 14 -7.94 -16.69 -7.55
CA GLY A 14 -6.75 -16.13 -8.17
C GLY A 14 -6.81 -15.98 -9.69
N HIS A 15 -7.72 -16.70 -10.38
CA HIS A 15 -7.90 -16.62 -11.83
C HIS A 15 -8.79 -15.46 -12.27
N MET A 16 -9.52 -14.84 -11.35
CA MET A 16 -10.46 -13.74 -11.63
C MET A 16 -9.77 -12.36 -11.65
N ARG A 17 -8.51 -12.32 -12.05
CA ARG A 17 -7.69 -11.10 -12.01
C ARG A 17 -8.22 -9.97 -12.89
N GLU A 18 -8.86 -10.30 -14.01
CA GLU A 18 -9.47 -9.30 -14.87
C GLU A 18 -10.63 -8.58 -14.20
N LEU A 19 -11.42 -9.29 -13.43
CA LEU A 19 -12.62 -8.80 -12.76
C LEU A 19 -12.34 -8.20 -11.38
N LEU A 20 -11.51 -8.88 -10.57
CA LEU A 20 -11.23 -8.51 -9.18
C LEU A 20 -9.96 -7.66 -9.03
N GLY A 21 -9.21 -7.45 -10.13
CA GLY A 21 -7.88 -6.89 -10.06
C GLY A 21 -6.88 -7.85 -9.43
N GLY A 22 -5.59 -7.49 -9.46
CA GLY A 22 -4.55 -8.34 -8.88
C GLY A 22 -4.68 -8.51 -7.37
N LYS A 23 -4.98 -7.44 -6.64
CA LYS A 23 -5.13 -7.46 -5.19
C LYS A 23 -6.36 -8.26 -4.77
N GLY A 24 -7.53 -8.01 -5.37
CA GLY A 24 -8.77 -8.71 -5.04
C GLY A 24 -8.69 -10.21 -5.34
N ALA A 25 -8.14 -10.59 -6.48
CA ALA A 25 -7.94 -11.99 -6.84
C ALA A 25 -7.01 -12.71 -5.85
N ASN A 26 -5.91 -12.09 -5.44
CA ASN A 26 -4.98 -12.68 -4.48
C ASN A 26 -5.56 -12.73 -3.06
N LEU A 27 -6.34 -11.74 -2.63
CA LEU A 27 -7.07 -11.80 -1.35
C LEU A 27 -8.07 -12.96 -1.34
N ALA A 28 -8.79 -13.14 -2.44
CA ALA A 28 -9.72 -14.27 -2.60
C ALA A 28 -8.97 -15.62 -2.56
N GLU A 29 -7.85 -15.72 -3.27
CA GLU A 29 -7.04 -16.96 -3.31
C GLU A 29 -6.48 -17.31 -1.92
N MET A 30 -5.88 -16.34 -1.22
CA MET A 30 -5.40 -16.56 0.15
C MET A 30 -6.53 -16.96 1.12
N THR A 31 -7.72 -16.38 0.96
CA THR A 31 -8.91 -16.74 1.76
C THR A 31 -9.29 -18.19 1.51
N ASN A 32 -9.34 -18.61 0.24
CA ASN A 32 -9.68 -20.00 -0.13
C ASN A 32 -8.62 -21.01 0.32
N LEU A 33 -7.36 -20.60 0.41
CA LEU A 33 -6.27 -21.41 0.97
C LEU A 33 -6.29 -21.49 2.50
N GLY A 34 -7.29 -20.88 3.16
CA GLY A 34 -7.44 -20.89 4.62
C GLY A 34 -6.42 -20.01 5.35
N MET A 35 -5.82 -19.04 4.69
CA MET A 35 -4.90 -18.11 5.34
C MET A 35 -5.64 -17.05 6.15
N PRO A 36 -4.99 -16.45 7.17
CA PRO A 36 -5.60 -15.45 8.03
C PRO A 36 -5.72 -14.11 7.29
N VAL A 37 -6.74 -13.98 6.44
CA VAL A 37 -7.07 -12.76 5.70
C VAL A 37 -8.25 -12.09 6.39
N PRO A 38 -8.19 -10.79 6.71
CA PRO A 38 -9.35 -10.07 7.22
C PRO A 38 -10.51 -10.12 6.22
N GLN A 39 -11.73 -10.29 6.71
CA GLN A 39 -12.94 -10.39 5.88
C GLN A 39 -13.15 -9.15 5.03
N GLY A 40 -13.69 -9.33 3.84
CA GLY A 40 -13.94 -8.23 2.93
C GLY A 40 -14.60 -8.65 1.62
N PHE A 41 -14.82 -7.67 0.77
CA PHE A 41 -15.35 -7.86 -0.57
C PHE A 41 -14.63 -6.98 -1.59
N THR A 42 -14.74 -7.36 -2.85
CA THR A 42 -14.17 -6.62 -3.98
C THR A 42 -15.29 -6.11 -4.87
N ILE A 43 -15.27 -4.81 -5.17
CA ILE A 43 -16.09 -4.17 -6.20
C ILE A 43 -15.28 -4.25 -7.49
N THR A 44 -15.87 -4.78 -8.54
CA THR A 44 -15.18 -5.19 -9.76
C THR A 44 -14.65 -4.05 -10.62
N THR A 45 -13.71 -4.36 -11.49
CA THR A 45 -13.24 -3.46 -12.55
C THR A 45 -14.37 -3.03 -13.49
N GLU A 46 -15.38 -3.87 -13.69
CA GLU A 46 -16.55 -3.55 -14.49
C GLU A 46 -17.42 -2.47 -13.84
N ALA A 47 -17.53 -2.45 -12.51
CA ALA A 47 -18.17 -1.35 -11.79
C ALA A 47 -17.42 -0.02 -11.99
N CYS A 48 -16.09 -0.05 -12.05
CA CYS A 48 -15.28 1.13 -12.37
C CYS A 48 -15.53 1.62 -13.80
N THR A 49 -15.52 0.73 -14.78
CA THR A 49 -15.78 1.12 -16.17
C THR A 49 -17.22 1.64 -16.35
N GLN A 50 -18.18 1.09 -15.60
CA GLN A 50 -19.56 1.60 -15.59
C GLN A 50 -19.64 2.99 -14.95
N TYR A 51 -18.90 3.23 -13.85
CA TYR A 51 -18.80 4.55 -13.23
C TYR A 51 -18.36 5.64 -14.22
N TYR A 52 -17.36 5.34 -15.07
CA TYR A 52 -16.92 6.28 -16.11
C TYR A 52 -17.96 6.47 -17.24
N LYS A 53 -18.71 5.41 -17.59
CA LYS A 53 -19.81 5.49 -18.57
C LYS A 53 -21.00 6.31 -18.06
N ASP A 54 -21.23 6.26 -16.74
CA ASP A 54 -22.30 6.97 -16.06
C ASP A 54 -21.86 8.37 -15.59
N ASP A 55 -20.97 9.01 -16.31
CA ASP A 55 -20.47 10.37 -16.05
C ASP A 55 -19.94 10.55 -14.61
N HIS A 56 -19.07 9.65 -14.18
CA HIS A 56 -18.44 9.63 -12.85
C HIS A 56 -19.45 9.48 -11.69
N GLN A 57 -20.52 8.71 -11.95
CA GLN A 57 -21.50 8.36 -10.93
C GLN A 57 -21.60 6.85 -10.75
N ILE A 58 -21.75 6.43 -9.49
CA ILE A 58 -22.11 5.04 -9.16
C ILE A 58 -23.63 4.96 -9.28
N ASN A 59 -24.13 4.13 -10.21
CA ASN A 59 -25.57 3.99 -10.42
C ASN A 59 -26.25 3.23 -9.26
N ALA A 60 -27.57 3.33 -9.19
CA ALA A 60 -28.36 2.78 -8.09
C ALA A 60 -28.25 1.25 -7.95
N GLU A 61 -28.04 0.51 -9.05
CA GLU A 61 -27.88 -0.94 -9.04
C GLU A 61 -26.57 -1.33 -8.35
N ILE A 62 -25.46 -0.68 -8.72
CA ILE A 62 -24.14 -0.93 -8.12
C ILE A 62 -24.15 -0.50 -6.65
N GLU A 63 -24.73 0.66 -6.33
CA GLU A 63 -24.83 1.14 -4.94
C GLU A 63 -25.62 0.17 -4.06
N ALA A 64 -26.77 -0.32 -4.53
CA ALA A 64 -27.59 -1.30 -3.81
C ALA A 64 -26.82 -2.61 -3.55
N GLU A 65 -26.08 -3.10 -4.54
CA GLU A 65 -25.25 -4.29 -4.39
C GLU A 65 -24.09 -4.07 -3.39
N ILE A 66 -23.45 -2.91 -3.41
CA ILE A 66 -22.42 -2.55 -2.41
C ILE A 66 -23.02 -2.58 -1.00
N MET A 67 -24.21 -2.00 -0.80
CA MET A 67 -24.85 -1.98 0.52
C MET A 67 -25.27 -3.37 0.99
N GLU A 68 -25.74 -4.25 0.10
CA GLU A 68 -25.98 -5.66 0.42
C GLU A 68 -24.71 -6.36 0.92
N TYR A 69 -23.58 -6.12 0.27
CA TYR A 69 -22.29 -6.72 0.66
C TYR A 69 -21.70 -6.10 1.94
N VAL A 70 -22.02 -4.85 2.24
CA VAL A 70 -21.73 -4.26 3.56
C VAL A 70 -22.47 -5.03 4.66
N GLU A 71 -23.77 -5.34 4.47
CA GLU A 71 -24.55 -6.14 5.44
C GLU A 71 -23.95 -7.55 5.61
N LYS A 72 -23.56 -8.20 4.52
CA LYS A 72 -22.85 -9.48 4.59
C LYS A 72 -21.55 -9.40 5.37
N LEU A 73 -20.76 -8.34 5.16
CA LEU A 73 -19.51 -8.12 5.90
C LEU A 73 -19.77 -7.89 7.39
N GLU A 74 -20.82 -7.12 7.72
CA GLU A 74 -21.25 -6.93 9.11
C GLU A 74 -21.63 -8.27 9.78
N GLU A 75 -22.38 -9.13 9.11
CA GLU A 75 -22.74 -10.46 9.60
C GLU A 75 -21.51 -11.35 9.80
N MET A 76 -20.61 -11.39 8.82
CA MET A 76 -19.39 -12.23 8.86
C MET A 76 -18.43 -11.82 9.97
N THR A 77 -18.32 -10.53 10.25
CA THR A 77 -17.39 -9.99 11.25
C THR A 77 -18.02 -9.88 12.64
N GLY A 78 -19.35 -9.90 12.74
CA GLY A 78 -20.09 -9.59 13.97
C GLY A 78 -19.92 -8.11 14.39
N LYS A 79 -19.52 -7.24 13.47
CA LYS A 79 -19.31 -5.81 13.69
C LYS A 79 -20.29 -5.02 12.82
N LYS A 80 -20.58 -3.77 13.20
CA LYS A 80 -21.52 -2.93 12.47
C LYS A 80 -20.99 -1.51 12.25
N PHE A 81 -21.26 -0.93 11.10
CA PHE A 81 -20.98 0.49 10.88
C PHE A 81 -21.79 1.36 11.83
N GLY A 82 -21.10 2.29 12.49
CA GLY A 82 -21.71 3.22 13.44
C GLY A 82 -22.12 2.61 14.78
N ASP A 83 -21.88 1.31 15.01
CA ASP A 83 -22.19 0.66 16.28
C ASP A 83 -21.31 1.20 17.41
N LEU A 84 -21.93 1.47 18.56
CA LEU A 84 -21.27 1.98 19.75
C LEU A 84 -20.70 0.89 20.68
N TYR A 85 -20.88 -0.39 20.32
CA TYR A 85 -20.35 -1.53 21.08
C TYR A 85 -19.27 -2.28 20.31
N ASN A 86 -19.51 -2.57 19.05
CA ASN A 86 -18.60 -3.32 18.20
C ASN A 86 -18.54 -2.71 16.78
N PRO A 87 -17.94 -1.53 16.64
CA PRO A 87 -17.94 -0.82 15.38
C PRO A 87 -17.13 -1.56 14.32
N LEU A 88 -17.69 -1.61 13.09
CA LEU A 88 -16.95 -2.02 11.91
C LEU A 88 -16.13 -0.84 11.38
N LEU A 89 -14.84 -1.04 11.23
CA LEU A 89 -13.95 -0.14 10.51
C LEU A 89 -13.37 -0.90 9.31
N VAL A 90 -13.25 -0.21 8.18
CA VAL A 90 -12.74 -0.82 6.94
C VAL A 90 -11.63 0.01 6.30
N SER A 91 -10.82 -0.67 5.51
CA SER A 91 -9.97 -0.05 4.49
C SER A 91 -10.66 -0.10 3.13
N VAL A 92 -10.45 0.93 2.31
CA VAL A 92 -10.90 0.99 0.92
C VAL A 92 -9.66 1.17 0.06
N ARG A 93 -9.31 0.15 -0.72
CA ARG A 93 -8.05 0.09 -1.45
C ARG A 93 -8.28 -0.23 -2.93
N SER A 94 -7.53 0.41 -3.80
CA SER A 94 -7.50 0.10 -5.22
C SER A 94 -6.90 -1.28 -5.50
N GLY A 95 -7.29 -1.87 -6.62
CA GLY A 95 -6.77 -3.15 -7.08
C GLY A 95 -6.84 -3.28 -8.60
N ALA A 96 -5.90 -2.69 -9.34
CA ALA A 96 -5.84 -2.84 -10.79
C ALA A 96 -5.36 -4.24 -11.21
N ARG A 97 -5.63 -4.64 -12.46
CA ARG A 97 -5.14 -5.89 -13.05
C ARG A 97 -3.62 -5.99 -13.04
N ALA A 98 -2.96 -4.88 -13.38
CA ALA A 98 -1.51 -4.73 -13.27
C ALA A 98 -1.13 -4.08 -11.94
N SER A 99 0.01 -4.47 -11.37
CA SER A 99 0.54 -3.84 -10.17
C SER A 99 0.98 -2.41 -10.47
N MET A 100 0.41 -1.44 -9.79
CA MET A 100 0.70 0.00 -9.92
C MET A 100 0.96 0.61 -8.53
N PRO A 101 2.11 0.29 -7.90
CA PRO A 101 2.39 0.68 -6.52
C PRO A 101 2.38 2.21 -6.34
N GLY A 102 1.63 2.72 -5.36
CA GLY A 102 1.57 4.15 -5.04
C GLY A 102 0.84 5.03 -6.07
N MET A 103 0.35 4.45 -7.18
CA MET A 103 -0.28 5.25 -8.25
C MET A 103 -1.74 5.58 -7.98
N MET A 104 -2.41 4.80 -7.17
CA MET A 104 -3.82 4.96 -6.83
C MET A 104 -4.02 5.05 -5.31
N ASP A 105 -5.16 5.56 -4.92
CA ASP A 105 -5.44 5.96 -3.56
C ASP A 105 -5.91 4.81 -2.65
N THR A 106 -5.74 5.02 -1.35
CA THR A 106 -6.15 4.12 -0.26
C THR A 106 -6.76 4.96 0.86
N ILE A 107 -7.84 4.49 1.46
CA ILE A 107 -8.44 5.09 2.65
C ILE A 107 -8.47 4.02 3.75
N LEU A 108 -7.96 4.37 4.94
CA LEU A 108 -7.92 3.51 6.12
C LEU A 108 -8.83 4.04 7.21
N ASN A 109 -9.17 3.19 8.17
CA ASN A 109 -9.94 3.55 9.37
C ASN A 109 -11.33 4.12 9.09
N LEU A 110 -11.90 3.82 7.92
CA LEU A 110 -13.22 4.29 7.53
C LEU A 110 -14.31 3.69 8.41
N GLY A 111 -15.23 4.51 8.85
CA GLY A 111 -16.31 4.17 9.78
C GLY A 111 -16.22 4.92 11.10
N LEU A 112 -15.08 5.58 11.38
CA LEU A 112 -14.93 6.46 12.54
C LEU A 112 -15.73 7.75 12.37
N ASN A 113 -16.36 8.18 13.45
CA ASN A 113 -17.05 9.45 13.61
C ASN A 113 -16.94 9.89 15.09
N ASP A 114 -17.57 11.00 15.45
CA ASP A 114 -17.45 11.58 16.78
C ASP A 114 -17.97 10.66 17.90
N GLU A 115 -18.99 9.85 17.63
CA GLU A 115 -19.54 8.90 18.61
C GLU A 115 -18.77 7.58 18.61
N VAL A 116 -18.46 7.05 17.44
CA VAL A 116 -17.75 5.77 17.28
C VAL A 116 -16.34 5.83 17.86
N VAL A 117 -15.63 6.95 17.73
CA VAL A 117 -14.28 7.09 18.30
C VAL A 117 -14.28 6.95 19.82
N VAL A 118 -15.30 7.48 20.50
CA VAL A 118 -15.47 7.35 21.96
C VAL A 118 -15.72 5.90 22.35
N ALA A 119 -16.62 5.23 21.62
CA ALA A 119 -16.92 3.82 21.82
C ALA A 119 -15.69 2.94 21.54
N PHE A 120 -14.96 3.24 20.48
CA PHE A 120 -13.74 2.54 20.10
C PHE A 120 -12.62 2.70 21.13
N ALA A 121 -12.47 3.91 21.70
CA ALA A 121 -11.54 4.18 22.79
C ALA A 121 -11.85 3.34 24.03
N LYS A 122 -13.13 3.22 24.39
CA LYS A 122 -13.57 2.38 25.52
C LYS A 122 -13.34 0.89 25.25
N LYS A 123 -13.73 0.41 24.06
CA LYS A 123 -13.60 -0.99 23.68
C LYS A 123 -12.15 -1.46 23.67
N THR A 124 -11.25 -0.66 23.13
CA THR A 124 -9.82 -0.98 23.05
C THR A 124 -9.06 -0.68 24.34
N ASN A 125 -9.70 0.00 25.30
CA ASN A 125 -9.05 0.57 26.48
C ASN A 125 -7.79 1.38 26.13
N ASN A 126 -7.80 2.01 24.97
CA ASN A 126 -6.68 2.78 24.44
C ASN A 126 -7.17 4.04 23.71
N PRO A 127 -7.48 5.11 24.44
CA PRO A 127 -7.97 6.35 23.85
C PRO A 127 -6.97 6.99 22.89
N ARG A 128 -5.65 6.84 23.17
CA ARG A 128 -4.62 7.37 22.27
C ARG A 128 -4.73 6.74 20.89
N PHE A 129 -4.78 5.42 20.82
CA PHE A 129 -4.95 4.67 19.59
C PHE A 129 -6.23 5.04 18.82
N ALA A 130 -7.35 5.16 19.54
CA ALA A 130 -8.62 5.51 18.92
C ALA A 130 -8.60 6.90 18.28
N TYR A 131 -8.09 7.92 18.99
CA TYR A 131 -8.01 9.27 18.45
C TYR A 131 -6.92 9.45 17.40
N ASP A 132 -5.81 8.70 17.47
CA ASP A 132 -4.82 8.65 16.39
C ASP A 132 -5.43 8.07 15.11
N SER A 133 -6.19 6.98 15.23
CA SER A 133 -6.90 6.39 14.11
C SER A 133 -7.92 7.36 13.50
N TYR A 134 -8.62 8.14 14.33
CA TYR A 134 -9.62 9.10 13.87
C TYR A 134 -8.97 10.28 13.14
N ARG A 135 -7.93 10.90 13.73
CA ARG A 135 -7.24 12.01 13.06
C ARG A 135 -6.62 11.56 11.72
N ARG A 136 -6.04 10.33 11.65
CA ARG A 136 -5.51 9.74 10.41
C ARG A 136 -6.61 9.56 9.36
N PHE A 137 -7.78 9.09 9.79
CA PHE A 137 -8.91 8.93 8.89
C PHE A 137 -9.41 10.29 8.34
N ILE A 138 -9.58 11.30 9.19
CA ILE A 138 -9.98 12.64 8.75
C ILE A 138 -8.98 13.21 7.74
N GLN A 139 -7.68 13.13 8.03
CA GLN A 139 -6.63 13.59 7.13
C GLN A 139 -6.69 12.86 5.78
N MET A 140 -6.74 11.55 5.80
CA MET A 140 -6.72 10.72 4.59
C MET A 140 -7.99 10.91 3.76
N TYR A 141 -9.17 10.99 4.41
CA TYR A 141 -10.43 11.28 3.73
C TYR A 141 -10.41 12.68 3.09
N SER A 142 -9.92 13.66 3.80
CA SER A 142 -9.82 15.03 3.30
C SER A 142 -8.88 15.15 2.11
N ASP A 143 -7.72 14.50 2.17
CA ASP A 143 -6.71 14.53 1.11
C ASP A 143 -7.19 13.73 -0.12
N VAL A 144 -7.61 12.49 0.07
CA VAL A 144 -7.91 11.55 -1.01
C VAL A 144 -9.30 11.75 -1.58
N VAL A 145 -10.32 11.86 -0.72
CA VAL A 145 -11.72 11.93 -1.18
C VAL A 145 -12.09 13.34 -1.61
N MET A 146 -11.67 14.34 -0.84
CA MET A 146 -12.06 15.74 -1.02
C MET A 146 -10.98 16.60 -1.67
N GLU A 147 -9.78 16.05 -1.92
CA GLU A 147 -8.66 16.72 -2.61
C GLU A 147 -8.20 18.03 -1.93
N VAL A 148 -8.32 18.10 -0.61
CA VAL A 148 -7.92 19.28 0.18
C VAL A 148 -6.39 19.43 0.25
N GLY A 149 -5.66 18.33 0.18
CA GLY A 149 -4.20 18.30 0.28
C GLY A 149 -3.69 18.13 1.71
N LYS A 150 -2.87 17.09 1.92
CA LYS A 150 -2.37 16.68 3.24
C LYS A 150 -1.55 17.74 3.97
N LYS A 151 -0.90 18.66 3.25
CA LYS A 151 -0.01 19.70 3.81
C LYS A 151 -0.66 20.55 4.90
N TYR A 152 -1.96 20.83 4.80
CA TYR A 152 -2.68 21.62 5.79
C TYR A 152 -2.80 20.89 7.13
N PHE A 153 -2.99 19.57 7.06
CA PHE A 153 -3.09 18.70 8.25
C PHE A 153 -1.72 18.42 8.86
N GLU A 154 -0.70 18.20 8.04
CA GLU A 154 0.69 18.03 8.48
C GLU A 154 1.18 19.26 9.25
N GLN A 155 0.85 20.47 8.78
CA GLN A 155 1.16 21.70 9.51
C GLN A 155 0.54 21.73 10.90
N LEU A 156 -0.71 21.32 11.06
CA LEU A 156 -1.38 21.26 12.37
C LEU A 156 -0.71 20.25 13.31
N ILE A 157 -0.22 19.12 12.78
CA ILE A 157 0.54 18.14 13.55
C ILE A 157 1.86 18.76 14.03
N ASP A 158 2.59 19.42 13.14
CA ASP A 158 3.88 20.05 13.46
C ASP A 158 3.73 21.15 14.51
N GLU A 159 2.72 21.99 14.40
CA GLU A 159 2.37 22.99 15.41
C GLU A 159 2.06 22.36 16.79
N MET A 160 1.37 21.22 16.82
CA MET A 160 1.10 20.48 18.04
C MET A 160 2.37 19.91 18.65
N LYS A 161 3.24 19.31 17.82
CA LYS A 161 4.53 18.78 18.28
C LYS A 161 5.43 19.88 18.85
N GLU A 162 5.51 21.03 18.20
CA GLU A 162 6.23 22.21 18.71
C GLU A 162 5.68 22.68 20.05
N LYS A 163 4.35 22.84 20.16
CA LYS A 163 3.66 23.22 21.41
C LYS A 163 3.97 22.28 22.57
N LYS A 164 4.13 20.98 22.28
CA LYS A 164 4.40 19.92 23.28
C LYS A 164 5.89 19.66 23.49
N GLY A 165 6.77 20.16 22.63
CA GLY A 165 8.21 19.93 22.69
C GLY A 165 8.61 18.51 22.33
N VAL A 166 7.83 17.81 21.49
CA VAL A 166 8.09 16.45 21.04
C VAL A 166 8.47 16.43 19.56
N LYS A 167 9.08 15.33 19.11
CA LYS A 167 9.56 15.18 17.72
C LYS A 167 8.72 14.21 16.90
N LEU A 168 8.17 13.18 17.52
CA LEU A 168 7.44 12.12 16.85
C LEU A 168 5.95 12.20 17.18
N ASP A 169 5.10 11.84 16.23
CA ASP A 169 3.65 11.72 16.42
C ASP A 169 3.30 10.73 17.52
N THR A 170 4.12 9.68 17.68
CA THR A 170 3.95 8.66 18.72
C THR A 170 4.12 9.19 20.15
N GLU A 171 4.71 10.37 20.32
CA GLU A 171 4.90 11.03 21.62
C GLU A 171 3.70 11.91 22.04
N LEU A 172 2.74 12.15 21.12
CA LEU A 172 1.50 12.87 21.41
C LEU A 172 0.56 11.97 22.22
N ASP A 173 -0.06 12.55 23.25
CA ASP A 173 -0.99 11.81 24.09
C ASP A 173 -2.44 11.79 23.54
N ALA A 174 -3.34 11.10 24.22
CA ALA A 174 -4.74 10.97 23.78
C ALA A 174 -5.48 12.31 23.70
N ASN A 175 -5.18 13.25 24.59
CA ASN A 175 -5.83 14.57 24.58
C ASN A 175 -5.30 15.43 23.43
N ASP A 176 -4.00 15.33 23.12
CA ASP A 176 -3.40 16.01 21.97
C ASP A 176 -4.01 15.53 20.67
N LEU A 177 -4.16 14.21 20.52
CA LEU A 177 -4.74 13.60 19.31
C LEU A 177 -6.24 13.90 19.17
N LYS A 178 -6.97 13.99 20.30
CA LYS A 178 -8.34 14.45 20.30
C LYS A 178 -8.45 15.92 19.86
N GLU A 179 -7.57 16.79 20.38
CA GLU A 179 -7.50 18.20 19.95
C GLU A 179 -7.16 18.31 18.45
N LEU A 180 -6.24 17.47 17.96
CA LEU A 180 -5.90 17.42 16.53
C LEU A 180 -7.09 16.97 15.67
N ALA A 181 -7.85 15.96 16.10
CA ALA A 181 -9.05 15.53 15.37
C ALA A 181 -10.06 16.68 15.23
N GLU A 182 -10.29 17.46 16.29
CA GLU A 182 -11.15 18.64 16.23
C GLU A 182 -10.62 19.72 15.29
N LYS A 183 -9.30 20.00 15.34
CA LYS A 183 -8.65 20.94 14.41
C LYS A 183 -8.74 20.46 12.96
N PHE A 184 -8.60 19.18 12.70
CA PHE A 184 -8.72 18.61 11.36
C PHE A 184 -10.14 18.74 10.81
N LYS A 185 -11.17 18.52 11.63
CA LYS A 185 -12.56 18.76 11.21
C LYS A 185 -12.82 20.25 10.95
N ALA A 186 -12.24 21.12 11.74
CA ALA A 186 -12.34 22.57 11.52
C ALA A 186 -11.66 23.00 10.21
N GLU A 187 -10.47 22.44 9.91
CA GLU A 187 -9.77 22.68 8.64
C GLU A 187 -10.57 22.13 7.45
N TYR A 188 -11.15 20.94 7.57
CA TYR A 188 -12.04 20.37 6.56
C TYR A 188 -13.19 21.32 6.26
N LYS A 189 -13.87 21.82 7.31
CA LYS A 189 -14.99 22.76 7.19
C LYS A 189 -14.55 24.11 6.57
N ASP A 190 -13.39 24.62 6.97
CA ASP A 190 -12.85 25.87 6.42
C ASP A 190 -12.59 25.76 4.91
N LYS A 191 -12.03 24.63 4.46
CA LYS A 191 -11.69 24.41 3.05
C LYS A 191 -12.91 24.09 2.17
N LEU A 192 -13.91 23.41 2.70
CA LEU A 192 -15.00 22.83 1.91
C LEU A 192 -16.36 23.49 2.16
N GLY A 193 -16.51 24.23 3.27
CA GLY A 193 -17.79 24.86 3.64
C GLY A 193 -18.82 23.89 4.21
N GLU A 194 -18.46 22.64 4.47
CA GLU A 194 -19.34 21.60 5.03
C GLU A 194 -18.69 20.84 6.16
N GLU A 195 -19.49 20.20 7.00
CA GLU A 195 -18.99 19.37 8.10
C GLU A 195 -18.40 18.04 7.60
N PHE A 196 -17.39 17.53 8.31
CA PHE A 196 -16.85 16.21 8.07
C PHE A 196 -17.95 15.15 8.19
N PRO A 197 -18.13 14.25 7.19
CA PRO A 197 -19.25 13.31 7.16
C PRO A 197 -19.21 12.33 8.34
N GLN A 198 -20.31 12.25 9.07
CA GLN A 198 -20.46 11.40 10.25
C GLN A 198 -21.13 10.05 9.94
N ASP A 199 -21.82 9.93 8.81
CA ASP A 199 -22.44 8.68 8.36
C ASP A 199 -21.40 7.77 7.68
N PRO A 200 -21.09 6.57 8.23
CA PRO A 200 -20.13 5.65 7.63
C PRO A 200 -20.49 5.20 6.21
N LYS A 201 -21.77 5.14 5.85
CA LYS A 201 -22.20 4.77 4.50
C LYS A 201 -21.87 5.87 3.49
N ILE A 202 -22.06 7.13 3.87
CA ILE A 202 -21.66 8.28 3.06
C ILE A 202 -20.14 8.31 2.91
N GLN A 203 -19.40 8.07 4.00
CA GLN A 203 -17.94 7.96 3.97
C GLN A 203 -17.48 6.85 2.99
N LEU A 204 -18.12 5.68 3.04
CA LEU A 204 -17.79 4.55 2.18
C LEU A 204 -18.02 4.85 0.71
N MET A 205 -19.18 5.40 0.36
CA MET A 205 -19.48 5.74 -1.04
C MET A 205 -18.56 6.81 -1.59
N GLY A 206 -18.21 7.81 -0.77
CA GLY A 206 -17.20 8.82 -1.12
C GLY A 206 -15.83 8.21 -1.38
N ALA A 207 -15.39 7.30 -0.52
CA ALA A 207 -14.11 6.59 -0.66
C ALA A 207 -14.07 5.70 -1.93
N ILE A 208 -15.14 4.97 -2.23
CA ILE A 208 -15.22 4.13 -3.43
C ILE A 208 -15.13 5.00 -4.69
N LYS A 209 -15.88 6.10 -4.74
CA LYS A 209 -15.80 7.05 -5.85
C LYS A 209 -14.39 7.62 -6.03
N ALA A 210 -13.73 7.97 -4.93
CA ALA A 210 -12.37 8.49 -4.96
C ALA A 210 -11.37 7.46 -5.51
N VAL A 211 -11.48 6.19 -5.12
CA VAL A 211 -10.64 5.12 -5.65
C VAL A 211 -10.90 4.91 -7.15
N PHE A 212 -12.14 4.90 -7.60
CA PHE A 212 -12.43 4.84 -9.04
C PHE A 212 -11.83 6.03 -9.80
N ARG A 213 -11.99 7.24 -9.27
CA ARG A 213 -11.43 8.47 -9.85
C ARG A 213 -9.90 8.43 -9.92
N SER A 214 -9.25 7.81 -8.94
CA SER A 214 -7.79 7.74 -8.87
C SER A 214 -7.15 6.97 -10.04
N TRP A 215 -7.95 6.16 -10.78
CA TRP A 215 -7.50 5.54 -12.02
C TRP A 215 -7.02 6.57 -13.04
N ASP A 216 -7.63 7.75 -13.08
CA ASP A 216 -7.27 8.85 -13.99
C ASP A 216 -6.46 9.98 -13.33
N ASN A 217 -5.85 9.71 -12.16
CA ASN A 217 -4.86 10.62 -11.61
C ASN A 217 -3.66 10.78 -12.57
N PRO A 218 -3.05 11.96 -12.68
CA PRO A 218 -1.92 12.20 -13.58
C PRO A 218 -0.78 11.20 -13.41
N ARG A 219 -0.41 10.84 -12.18
CA ARG A 219 0.61 9.82 -11.88
C ARG A 219 0.21 8.43 -12.38
N ALA A 220 -1.06 8.05 -12.24
CA ALA A 220 -1.57 6.76 -12.70
C ALA A 220 -1.60 6.69 -14.24
N ILE A 221 -2.01 7.77 -14.91
CA ILE A 221 -1.99 7.88 -16.38
C ILE A 221 -0.56 7.77 -16.89
N TYR A 222 0.38 8.50 -16.28
CA TYR A 222 1.78 8.46 -16.67
C TYR A 222 2.36 7.06 -16.52
N TYR A 223 2.13 6.42 -15.36
CA TYR A 223 2.60 5.05 -15.10
C TYR A 223 2.04 4.05 -16.11
N ARG A 224 0.74 4.13 -16.44
CA ARG A 224 0.14 3.24 -17.44
C ARG A 224 0.79 3.39 -18.82
N ARG A 225 1.05 4.61 -19.26
CA ARG A 225 1.74 4.87 -20.55
C ARG A 225 3.15 4.29 -20.57
N MET A 226 3.87 4.39 -19.46
CA MET A 226 5.24 3.87 -19.34
C MET A 226 5.30 2.34 -19.32
N ASN A 227 4.23 1.67 -18.91
CA ASN A 227 4.17 0.23 -18.72
C ASN A 227 3.19 -0.47 -19.69
N ASP A 228 2.78 0.21 -20.76
CA ASP A 228 1.86 -0.32 -21.79
C ASP A 228 0.56 -0.92 -21.20
N ILE A 229 0.01 -0.29 -20.13
CA ILE A 229 -1.21 -0.72 -19.48
C ILE A 229 -2.41 -0.02 -20.12
N PRO A 230 -3.40 -0.77 -20.66
CA PRO A 230 -4.59 -0.19 -21.29
C PRO A 230 -5.42 0.67 -20.34
N SER A 231 -5.86 1.83 -20.81
CA SER A 231 -6.63 2.79 -20.00
C SER A 231 -8.06 2.34 -19.73
N ASP A 232 -8.62 1.45 -20.54
CA ASP A 232 -9.97 0.91 -20.43
C ASP A 232 -10.12 -0.23 -19.41
N TRP A 233 -9.03 -0.68 -18.78
CA TRP A 233 -9.10 -1.74 -17.79
C TRP A 233 -9.79 -1.33 -16.49
N GLY A 234 -9.66 -0.08 -16.07
CA GLY A 234 -10.16 0.38 -14.77
C GLY A 234 -9.45 -0.26 -13.58
N THR A 235 -9.96 0.04 -12.40
CA THR A 235 -9.51 -0.56 -11.14
C THR A 235 -10.65 -1.21 -10.38
N ALA A 236 -10.38 -2.32 -9.70
CA ALA A 236 -11.27 -2.83 -8.67
C ALA A 236 -11.07 -2.05 -7.36
N VAL A 237 -12.03 -2.16 -6.47
CA VAL A 237 -11.98 -1.59 -5.11
C VAL A 237 -12.15 -2.71 -4.09
N ASN A 238 -11.21 -2.84 -3.18
CA ASN A 238 -11.26 -3.80 -2.08
C ASN A 238 -11.70 -3.10 -0.80
N VAL A 239 -12.84 -3.50 -0.25
CA VAL A 239 -13.36 -3.08 1.05
C VAL A 239 -13.10 -4.20 2.04
N GLN A 240 -12.26 -3.94 3.04
CA GLN A 240 -11.76 -4.96 3.93
C GLN A 240 -11.83 -4.51 5.38
N SER A 241 -12.28 -5.40 6.28
CA SER A 241 -12.27 -5.13 7.72
C SER A 241 -10.87 -4.79 8.19
N MET A 242 -10.75 -3.71 8.97
CA MET A 242 -9.45 -3.28 9.51
C MET A 242 -8.91 -4.28 10.53
N VAL A 243 -7.60 -4.46 10.48
CA VAL A 243 -6.75 -5.00 11.53
C VAL A 243 -5.66 -3.98 11.81
N PHE A 244 -5.24 -3.86 13.07
CA PHE A 244 -4.44 -2.74 13.53
C PHE A 244 -3.08 -3.18 14.06
N GLY A 245 -2.01 -2.74 13.41
CA GLY A 245 -0.64 -2.93 13.87
C GLY A 245 -0.17 -1.91 14.92
N ASN A 246 -1.02 -0.95 15.28
CA ASN A 246 -0.71 0.16 16.17
C ASN A 246 -1.53 0.17 17.47
N THR A 247 -1.96 -0.99 17.95
CA THR A 247 -2.68 -1.11 19.23
C THR A 247 -1.76 -1.10 20.45
N GLY A 248 -0.45 -1.25 20.25
CA GLY A 248 0.57 -1.27 21.29
C GLY A 248 1.74 -2.19 20.95
N ASP A 249 2.52 -2.58 21.96
CA ASP A 249 3.77 -3.33 21.80
C ASP A 249 3.56 -4.81 21.40
N THR A 250 2.33 -5.29 21.36
CA THR A 250 1.97 -6.64 20.90
C THR A 250 1.49 -6.67 19.46
N SER A 251 1.58 -5.54 18.78
CA SER A 251 1.10 -5.32 17.42
C SER A 251 2.17 -4.72 16.54
N GLY A 252 2.07 -4.94 15.26
CA GLY A 252 3.02 -4.42 14.27
C GLY A 252 2.55 -4.65 12.86
N THR A 253 3.30 -4.17 11.90
CA THR A 253 3.03 -4.33 10.48
C THR A 253 4.33 -4.44 9.71
N GLY A 254 4.31 -5.06 8.54
CA GLY A 254 5.51 -5.21 7.74
C GLY A 254 5.25 -5.62 6.31
N VAL A 255 6.33 -5.57 5.55
CA VAL A 255 6.41 -6.00 4.17
C VAL A 255 7.59 -6.95 4.01
N ALA A 256 7.44 -8.01 3.25
CA ALA A 256 8.54 -8.93 3.00
C ALA A 256 8.40 -9.67 1.68
N PHE A 257 9.57 -10.04 1.13
CA PHE A 257 9.71 -10.93 -0.01
C PHE A 257 10.16 -12.31 0.47
N THR A 258 9.68 -13.36 -0.17
CA THR A 258 10.13 -14.73 0.12
C THR A 258 11.59 -14.96 -0.27
N ARG A 259 12.12 -14.19 -1.21
CA ARG A 259 13.53 -14.17 -1.66
C ARG A 259 14.00 -12.75 -1.83
N ASN A 260 15.31 -12.53 -1.76
CA ASN A 260 15.88 -11.20 -1.97
C ASN A 260 15.60 -10.71 -3.40
N PRO A 261 14.85 -9.61 -3.57
CA PRO A 261 14.46 -9.10 -4.89
C PRO A 261 15.62 -8.52 -5.70
N ALA A 262 16.74 -8.19 -5.07
CA ALA A 262 17.92 -7.67 -5.73
C ALA A 262 18.87 -8.77 -6.20
N THR A 263 19.04 -9.82 -5.40
CA THR A 263 20.04 -10.89 -5.64
C THR A 263 19.45 -12.24 -6.02
N GLY A 264 18.19 -12.49 -5.71
CA GLY A 264 17.54 -13.79 -5.88
C GLY A 264 17.85 -14.81 -4.79
N GLU A 265 18.62 -14.44 -3.75
CA GLU A 265 18.93 -15.33 -2.64
C GLU A 265 17.67 -15.83 -1.96
N LYS A 266 17.60 -17.15 -1.67
CA LYS A 266 16.47 -17.77 -0.95
C LYS A 266 16.54 -17.46 0.53
N LYS A 267 16.24 -16.21 0.87
CA LYS A 267 16.17 -15.71 2.23
C LYS A 267 15.05 -14.67 2.29
N LEU A 268 14.23 -14.71 3.34
CA LEU A 268 13.25 -13.65 3.59
C LEU A 268 13.94 -12.29 3.62
N PHE A 269 13.40 -11.36 2.87
CA PHE A 269 13.92 -10.01 2.74
C PHE A 269 12.78 -9.02 2.98
N GLY A 270 12.86 -8.23 4.03
CA GLY A 270 11.80 -7.30 4.36
C GLY A 270 12.02 -6.57 5.66
N GLU A 271 11.02 -5.79 6.01
CA GLU A 271 11.05 -4.88 7.15
C GLU A 271 9.71 -4.89 7.89
N PHE A 272 9.77 -4.60 9.19
CA PHE A 272 8.58 -4.43 10.01
C PHE A 272 8.76 -3.30 11.03
N LEU A 273 7.65 -2.76 11.48
CA LEU A 273 7.57 -1.82 12.60
C LEU A 273 6.60 -2.34 13.65
N MET A 274 7.01 -2.26 14.91
CA MET A 274 6.12 -2.47 16.04
C MET A 274 5.29 -1.21 16.28
N ASN A 275 4.06 -1.40 16.76
CA ASN A 275 3.13 -0.33 17.06
C ASN A 275 3.02 0.70 15.92
N ALA A 276 2.65 0.21 14.72
CA ALA A 276 2.59 0.99 13.47
C ALA A 276 1.48 0.51 12.55
N GLN A 277 0.95 1.42 11.73
CA GLN A 277 0.14 1.09 10.56
C GLN A 277 1.02 0.91 9.31
N GLY A 278 0.48 0.28 8.25
CA GLY A 278 1.24 -0.04 7.03
C GLY A 278 1.91 1.16 6.37
N GLU A 279 1.26 2.32 6.41
CA GLU A 279 1.81 3.58 5.88
C GLU A 279 3.07 4.05 6.62
N ASP A 280 3.19 3.75 7.91
CA ASP A 280 4.34 4.16 8.72
C ASP A 280 5.64 3.44 8.31
N VAL A 281 5.53 2.23 7.73
CA VAL A 281 6.69 1.44 7.25
C VAL A 281 7.37 2.14 6.07
N VAL A 282 6.59 2.79 5.22
CA VAL A 282 7.07 3.43 3.98
C VAL A 282 7.26 4.94 4.12
N ALA A 283 6.77 5.55 5.20
CA ALA A 283 6.84 6.99 5.42
C ALA A 283 8.24 7.51 5.81
N GLY A 284 9.18 6.62 6.19
CA GLY A 284 10.54 6.99 6.56
C GLY A 284 10.70 7.77 7.86
N VAL A 285 9.62 7.99 8.62
CA VAL A 285 9.63 8.74 9.89
C VAL A 285 10.27 7.92 11.02
N ARG A 286 10.09 6.60 10.99
CA ARG A 286 10.65 5.64 11.94
C ARG A 286 11.52 4.65 11.17
N THR A 287 12.64 4.24 11.77
CA THR A 287 13.53 3.23 11.17
C THR A 287 12.93 1.83 11.36
N PRO A 288 12.54 1.12 10.28
CA PRO A 288 12.06 -0.24 10.38
C PRO A 288 13.15 -1.21 10.83
N GLN A 289 12.72 -2.32 11.43
CA GLN A 289 13.58 -3.46 11.75
C GLN A 289 13.56 -4.46 10.60
N THR A 290 14.65 -5.20 10.41
CA THR A 290 14.71 -6.26 9.41
C THR A 290 13.80 -7.43 9.81
N ILE A 291 13.21 -8.10 8.81
CA ILE A 291 12.24 -9.17 9.04
C ILE A 291 12.78 -10.31 9.93
N ASP A 292 14.09 -10.59 9.89
CA ASP A 292 14.74 -11.60 10.73
C ASP A 292 14.58 -11.29 12.23
N GLN A 293 14.58 -10.02 12.61
CA GLN A 293 14.42 -9.58 14.00
C GLN A 293 13.02 -9.86 14.56
N LEU A 294 12.03 -10.10 13.70
CA LEU A 294 10.69 -10.49 14.14
C LEU A 294 10.71 -11.83 14.89
N ALA A 295 11.67 -12.72 14.58
CA ALA A 295 11.86 -13.98 15.28
C ALA A 295 12.20 -13.78 16.77
N GLU A 296 12.89 -12.69 17.11
CA GLU A 296 13.24 -12.34 18.49
C GLU A 296 12.09 -11.66 19.23
N VAL A 297 11.37 -10.77 18.51
CA VAL A 297 10.30 -9.95 19.10
C VAL A 297 8.98 -10.73 19.23
N MET A 298 8.63 -11.51 18.22
CA MET A 298 7.38 -12.31 18.14
C MET A 298 7.62 -13.66 17.46
N PRO A 299 8.26 -14.62 18.14
CA PRO A 299 8.68 -15.89 17.53
C PRO A 299 7.52 -16.71 16.96
N GLU A 300 6.35 -16.72 17.59
CA GLU A 300 5.17 -17.46 17.10
C GLU A 300 4.59 -16.84 15.83
N ALA A 301 4.48 -15.50 15.78
CA ALA A 301 4.03 -14.79 14.59
C ALA A 301 5.03 -14.96 13.44
N TYR A 302 6.33 -14.89 13.73
CA TYR A 302 7.37 -15.12 12.74
C TYR A 302 7.30 -16.53 12.15
N LYS A 303 7.12 -17.55 13.00
CA LYS A 303 6.98 -18.94 12.54
C LYS A 303 5.75 -19.10 11.65
N GLN A 304 4.59 -18.57 12.07
CA GLN A 304 3.37 -18.61 11.26
C GLN A 304 3.57 -17.90 9.92
N PHE A 305 4.26 -16.75 9.93
CA PHE A 305 4.56 -15.98 8.72
C PHE A 305 5.45 -16.77 7.76
N THR A 306 6.53 -17.39 8.25
CA THR A 306 7.43 -18.20 7.41
C THR A 306 6.72 -19.42 6.81
N ASP A 307 5.83 -20.05 7.57
CA ASP A 307 5.01 -21.18 7.06
C ASP A 307 4.07 -20.72 5.94
N ILE A 308 3.47 -19.52 6.08
CA ILE A 308 2.62 -18.92 5.04
C ILE A 308 3.46 -18.55 3.80
N CYS A 309 4.64 -17.97 3.99
CA CYS A 309 5.56 -17.63 2.90
C CYS A 309 5.90 -18.87 2.05
N ALA A 310 6.23 -19.97 2.68
CA ALA A 310 6.54 -21.22 1.98
C ALA A 310 5.32 -21.76 1.21
N LYS A 311 4.13 -21.71 1.80
CA LYS A 311 2.89 -22.14 1.13
C LYS A 311 2.54 -21.26 -0.06
N LEU A 312 2.69 -19.94 0.05
CA LEU A 312 2.39 -18.99 -1.03
C LEU A 312 3.38 -19.15 -2.19
N GLU A 313 4.67 -19.23 -1.91
CA GLU A 313 5.70 -19.45 -2.93
C GLU A 313 5.46 -20.76 -3.68
N TYR A 314 5.14 -21.84 -2.96
CA TYR A 314 4.80 -23.11 -3.58
C TYR A 314 3.52 -23.05 -4.42
N HIS A 315 2.46 -22.40 -3.91
CA HIS A 315 1.17 -22.27 -4.60
C HIS A 315 1.28 -21.46 -5.90
N TYR A 316 1.94 -20.30 -5.83
CA TYR A 316 2.12 -19.42 -6.99
C TYR A 316 3.30 -19.83 -7.88
N ARG A 317 4.15 -20.75 -7.42
CA ARG A 317 5.35 -21.22 -8.14
C ARG A 317 6.28 -20.08 -8.54
N ASP A 318 6.34 -19.06 -7.69
CA ASP A 318 7.13 -17.84 -7.87
C ASP A 318 7.37 -17.14 -6.54
N MET A 319 8.46 -16.35 -6.44
CA MET A 319 8.70 -15.54 -5.25
C MET A 319 7.55 -14.56 -5.01
N GLN A 320 7.22 -14.36 -3.75
CA GLN A 320 6.11 -13.51 -3.34
C GLN A 320 6.59 -12.25 -2.62
N ASP A 321 5.90 -11.14 -2.88
CA ASP A 321 5.92 -9.89 -2.14
C ASP A 321 4.64 -9.79 -1.31
N MET A 322 4.77 -9.65 0.00
CA MET A 322 3.67 -9.79 0.95
C MET A 322 3.60 -8.60 1.89
N GLU A 323 2.37 -8.23 2.22
CA GLU A 323 2.05 -7.28 3.28
C GLU A 323 1.32 -8.02 4.41
N PHE A 324 1.72 -7.77 5.64
CA PHE A 324 1.11 -8.39 6.81
C PHE A 324 0.93 -7.40 7.96
N THR A 325 0.00 -7.71 8.85
CA THR A 325 -0.21 -6.98 10.10
C THR A 325 -0.36 -7.99 11.23
N ILE A 326 0.21 -7.66 12.38
CA ILE A 326 0.04 -8.40 13.63
C ILE A 326 -0.78 -7.52 14.56
N GLU A 327 -1.98 -7.97 14.94
CA GLU A 327 -2.83 -7.32 15.93
C GLU A 327 -2.87 -8.21 17.17
N ASP A 328 -2.39 -7.70 18.30
CA ASP A 328 -2.35 -8.42 19.58
C ASP A 328 -1.82 -9.85 19.43
N LYS A 329 -0.61 -9.98 18.86
CA LYS A 329 0.11 -11.24 18.56
C LYS A 329 -0.52 -12.11 17.48
N LYS A 330 -1.65 -11.73 16.89
CA LYS A 330 -2.32 -12.48 15.82
C LYS A 330 -1.94 -11.95 14.46
N LEU A 331 -1.38 -12.82 13.62
CA LEU A 331 -0.95 -12.51 12.26
C LEU A 331 -2.13 -12.47 11.29
N TYR A 332 -2.12 -11.47 10.40
CA TYR A 332 -3.04 -11.34 9.27
C TYR A 332 -2.26 -11.01 7.99
N MET A 333 -2.65 -11.66 6.89
CA MET A 333 -2.13 -11.36 5.56
C MET A 333 -3.02 -10.34 4.87
N LEU A 334 -2.43 -9.24 4.39
CA LEU A 334 -3.15 -8.15 3.73
C LEU A 334 -2.99 -8.15 2.22
N GLN A 335 -1.89 -8.66 1.71
CA GLN A 335 -1.61 -8.76 0.30
C GLN A 335 -0.53 -9.80 0.02
N THR A 336 -0.65 -10.45 -1.13
CA THR A 336 0.46 -11.17 -1.78
C THR A 336 0.44 -10.86 -3.27
N ARG A 337 1.62 -10.86 -3.88
CA ARG A 337 1.80 -10.74 -5.34
C ARG A 337 3.14 -11.33 -5.73
N ASN A 338 3.29 -11.65 -7.01
CA ASN A 338 4.60 -12.02 -7.55
C ASN A 338 5.54 -10.83 -7.37
N GLY A 339 6.68 -11.06 -6.74
CA GLY A 339 7.61 -10.00 -6.35
C GLY A 339 8.28 -9.35 -7.56
N LYS A 340 8.25 -8.02 -7.62
CA LYS A 340 9.11 -7.27 -8.53
C LYS A 340 10.56 -7.50 -8.14
N ARG A 341 11.43 -7.70 -9.11
CA ARG A 341 12.83 -8.09 -8.90
C ARG A 341 13.73 -7.57 -10.01
N THR A 342 15.02 -7.52 -9.74
CA THR A 342 16.02 -7.23 -10.79
C THR A 342 16.10 -8.37 -11.81
N ALA A 343 16.64 -8.10 -13.00
CA ALA A 343 16.84 -9.14 -14.01
C ALA A 343 17.79 -10.25 -13.52
N ALA A 344 18.84 -9.90 -12.81
CA ALA A 344 19.77 -10.87 -12.23
C ALA A 344 19.08 -11.78 -11.20
N ALA A 345 18.24 -11.19 -10.32
CA ALA A 345 17.44 -11.94 -9.37
C ALA A 345 16.41 -12.84 -10.09
N ALA A 346 15.75 -12.34 -11.14
CA ALA A 346 14.78 -13.10 -11.91
C ALA A 346 15.40 -14.37 -12.49
N MET A 347 16.58 -14.27 -13.09
CA MET A 347 17.31 -15.42 -13.65
C MET A 347 17.70 -16.41 -12.56
N LYS A 348 18.29 -15.93 -11.47
CA LYS A 348 18.66 -16.80 -10.35
C LYS A 348 17.45 -17.52 -9.77
N ILE A 349 16.36 -16.82 -9.51
CA ILE A 349 15.12 -17.40 -8.94
C ILE A 349 14.54 -18.45 -9.89
N ALA A 350 14.49 -18.16 -11.19
CA ALA A 350 13.99 -19.13 -12.17
C ALA A 350 14.80 -20.43 -12.16
N CYS A 351 16.14 -20.35 -12.14
CA CYS A 351 17.01 -21.51 -12.02
C CYS A 351 16.79 -22.26 -10.69
N ASP A 352 16.78 -21.55 -9.58
CA ASP A 352 16.58 -22.15 -8.25
C ASP A 352 15.23 -22.88 -8.15
N LEU A 353 14.15 -22.31 -8.74
CA LEU A 353 12.83 -22.95 -8.74
C LEU A 353 12.78 -24.23 -9.56
N VAL A 354 13.57 -24.33 -10.65
CA VAL A 354 13.76 -25.58 -11.42
C VAL A 354 14.52 -26.60 -10.58
N ASP A 355 15.63 -26.21 -9.98
CA ASP A 355 16.46 -27.08 -9.15
C ASP A 355 15.68 -27.61 -7.92
N GLU A 356 14.77 -26.82 -7.40
CA GLU A 356 13.85 -27.16 -6.29
C GLU A 356 12.66 -28.05 -6.77
N GLY A 357 12.53 -28.29 -8.08
CA GLY A 357 11.44 -29.09 -8.66
C GLY A 357 10.07 -28.40 -8.62
N MET A 358 10.03 -27.10 -8.46
CA MET A 358 8.78 -26.33 -8.44
C MET A 358 8.24 -26.05 -9.83
N ILE A 359 9.10 -25.78 -10.79
CA ILE A 359 8.76 -25.45 -12.19
C ILE A 359 9.62 -26.25 -13.17
N THR A 360 9.18 -26.33 -14.43
CA THR A 360 9.99 -26.90 -15.51
C THR A 360 10.96 -25.86 -16.08
N GLU A 361 11.93 -26.31 -16.90
CA GLU A 361 12.84 -25.42 -17.61
C GLU A 361 12.09 -24.48 -18.57
N GLU A 362 11.06 -24.98 -19.24
CA GLU A 362 10.22 -24.19 -20.14
C GLU A 362 9.46 -23.10 -19.38
N GLU A 363 8.91 -23.45 -18.23
CA GLU A 363 8.22 -22.49 -17.35
C GLU A 363 9.21 -21.43 -16.85
N ALA A 364 10.42 -21.81 -16.48
CA ALA A 364 11.48 -20.90 -16.06
C ALA A 364 11.84 -19.88 -17.15
N VAL A 365 12.00 -20.35 -18.40
CA VAL A 365 12.25 -19.46 -19.54
C VAL A 365 11.07 -18.51 -19.76
N ALA A 366 9.83 -19.01 -19.65
CA ALA A 366 8.63 -18.18 -19.81
C ALA A 366 8.45 -17.11 -18.72
N MET A 367 9.04 -17.30 -17.53
CA MET A 367 9.03 -16.31 -16.45
C MET A 367 9.92 -15.09 -16.71
N ILE A 368 10.90 -15.21 -17.59
CA ILE A 368 11.87 -14.13 -17.84
C ILE A 368 11.31 -13.18 -18.91
N ASP A 369 11.12 -11.91 -18.52
CA ASP A 369 10.81 -10.87 -19.50
C ASP A 369 12.06 -10.56 -20.35
N PRO A 370 12.01 -10.79 -21.68
CA PRO A 370 13.15 -10.51 -22.56
C PRO A 370 13.64 -9.06 -22.48
N LYS A 371 12.74 -8.10 -22.29
CA LYS A 371 13.10 -6.68 -22.15
C LYS A 371 13.96 -6.43 -20.90
N SER A 372 13.77 -7.22 -19.84
CA SER A 372 14.54 -7.08 -18.61
C SER A 372 16.01 -7.49 -18.77
N LEU A 373 16.31 -8.34 -19.76
CA LEU A 373 17.68 -8.81 -20.01
C LEU A 373 18.62 -7.67 -20.46
N ASP A 374 18.09 -6.65 -21.12
CA ASP A 374 18.86 -5.47 -21.52
C ASP A 374 19.48 -4.78 -20.29
N SER A 375 18.83 -4.88 -19.12
CA SER A 375 19.34 -4.31 -17.88
C SER A 375 20.63 -4.99 -17.38
N LEU A 376 20.89 -6.25 -17.79
CA LEU A 376 22.14 -6.96 -17.48
C LEU A 376 23.32 -6.45 -18.30
N LEU A 377 23.05 -5.74 -19.38
CA LEU A 377 24.04 -5.10 -20.27
C LEU A 377 24.28 -3.63 -19.87
N HIS A 378 23.68 -3.14 -18.79
CA HIS A 378 23.90 -1.77 -18.36
C HIS A 378 25.36 -1.48 -18.03
N PRO A 379 25.82 -0.26 -18.30
CA PRO A 379 27.17 0.17 -17.96
C PRO A 379 27.47 -0.05 -16.47
N THR A 380 28.66 -0.53 -16.19
CA THR A 380 29.22 -0.63 -14.84
C THR A 380 30.41 0.30 -14.73
N PHE A 381 30.73 0.78 -13.52
CA PHE A 381 31.98 1.51 -13.31
C PHE A 381 33.19 0.57 -13.48
N ASP A 382 34.26 1.09 -14.09
CA ASP A 382 35.54 0.38 -14.10
C ASP A 382 36.00 0.05 -12.68
N PRO A 383 36.24 -1.26 -12.35
CA PRO A 383 36.57 -1.66 -10.99
C PRO A 383 37.86 -1.01 -10.46
N ALA A 384 38.82 -0.69 -11.33
CA ALA A 384 40.06 -0.05 -10.95
C ALA A 384 39.86 1.45 -10.66
N ALA A 385 39.01 2.11 -11.43
CA ALA A 385 38.59 3.49 -11.18
C ALA A 385 37.77 3.61 -9.87
N LEU A 386 36.85 2.66 -9.66
CA LEU A 386 36.00 2.65 -8.46
C LEU A 386 36.84 2.50 -7.17
N LYS A 387 37.88 1.66 -7.20
CA LYS A 387 38.82 1.51 -6.05
C LYS A 387 39.57 2.79 -5.71
N LYS A 388 39.77 3.69 -6.69
CA LYS A 388 40.49 4.96 -6.52
C LYS A 388 39.55 6.14 -6.24
N ALA A 389 38.25 5.95 -6.44
CA ALA A 389 37.26 7.00 -6.25
C ALA A 389 37.11 7.38 -4.78
N LYS A 390 36.90 8.66 -4.50
CA LYS A 390 36.52 9.12 -3.17
C LYS A 390 35.07 8.74 -2.91
N VAL A 391 34.84 7.80 -2.02
CA VAL A 391 33.51 7.44 -1.55
C VAL A 391 33.00 8.55 -0.63
N VAL A 392 31.85 9.12 -0.94
CA VAL A 392 31.18 10.15 -0.13
C VAL A 392 29.99 9.60 0.64
N GLY A 393 29.51 8.39 0.29
CA GLY A 393 28.45 7.67 0.96
C GLY A 393 28.29 6.28 0.38
N THR A 394 27.59 5.42 1.09
CA THR A 394 27.19 4.06 0.65
C THR A 394 25.70 3.93 0.82
N GLY A 395 25.04 3.20 -0.08
CA GLY A 395 23.62 2.94 -0.04
C GLY A 395 23.29 1.52 -0.48
N LEU A 396 22.05 1.10 -0.24
CA LEU A 396 21.53 -0.15 -0.74
C LEU A 396 21.17 -0.01 -2.21
N ALA A 397 21.70 -0.91 -3.06
CA ALA A 397 21.38 -0.90 -4.48
C ALA A 397 19.95 -1.39 -4.71
N ALA A 398 19.11 -0.52 -5.27
CA ALA A 398 17.72 -0.85 -5.64
C ALA A 398 17.59 -1.31 -7.10
N SER A 399 18.55 -0.95 -7.95
CA SER A 399 18.59 -1.36 -9.35
C SER A 399 20.04 -1.48 -9.84
N PRO A 400 20.31 -2.29 -10.91
CA PRO A 400 21.63 -2.39 -11.49
C PRO A 400 21.99 -1.14 -12.29
N GLY A 401 23.28 -0.95 -12.54
CA GLY A 401 23.80 0.10 -13.40
C GLY A 401 24.76 1.05 -12.70
N ALA A 402 25.30 1.97 -13.49
CA ALA A 402 26.17 3.05 -13.04
C ALA A 402 25.66 4.37 -13.60
N ALA A 403 25.30 5.28 -12.74
CA ALA A 403 24.76 6.57 -13.12
C ALA A 403 25.77 7.71 -12.87
N CYS A 404 25.92 8.61 -13.84
CA CYS A 404 26.70 9.84 -13.72
C CYS A 404 25.86 11.00 -14.21
N GLY A 405 25.86 12.09 -13.44
CA GLY A 405 25.10 13.30 -13.82
C GLY A 405 25.26 14.40 -12.79
N GLN A 406 24.69 15.56 -13.12
CA GLN A 406 24.60 16.67 -12.19
C GLN A 406 23.54 16.39 -11.13
N ILE A 407 23.85 16.72 -9.89
CA ILE A 407 22.91 16.51 -8.77
C ILE A 407 21.77 17.53 -8.87
N VAL A 408 20.55 17.06 -8.75
CA VAL A 408 19.32 17.85 -8.64
C VAL A 408 18.47 17.35 -7.48
N PHE A 409 17.70 18.23 -6.84
CA PHE A 409 16.99 17.93 -5.61
C PHE A 409 15.45 17.95 -5.74
N SER A 410 14.94 18.21 -6.94
CA SER A 410 13.50 18.12 -7.21
C SER A 410 13.23 17.39 -8.53
N ALA A 411 12.06 16.74 -8.59
CA ALA A 411 11.62 16.02 -9.78
C ALA A 411 11.41 16.96 -10.98
N GLU A 412 10.90 18.16 -10.75
CA GLU A 412 10.71 19.19 -11.77
C GLU A 412 12.04 19.63 -12.38
N THR A 413 13.04 19.88 -11.53
CA THR A 413 14.39 20.27 -12.00
C THR A 413 15.04 19.11 -12.76
N ALA A 414 14.87 17.86 -12.31
CA ALA A 414 15.36 16.68 -13.00
C ALA A 414 14.77 16.59 -14.41
N THR A 415 13.46 16.74 -14.52
CA THR A 415 12.72 16.70 -15.79
C THR A 415 13.16 17.82 -16.73
N ASP A 416 13.20 19.06 -16.24
CA ASP A 416 13.59 20.23 -17.05
C ASP A 416 15.01 20.13 -17.57
N TRP A 417 15.96 19.80 -16.71
CA TRP A 417 17.36 19.67 -17.12
C TRP A 417 17.61 18.52 -18.07
N ALA A 418 16.96 17.40 -17.85
CA ALA A 418 17.09 16.23 -18.72
C ALA A 418 16.47 16.49 -20.10
N LYS A 419 15.31 17.15 -20.18
CA LYS A 419 14.70 17.58 -21.44
C LYS A 419 15.58 18.58 -22.21
N ASN A 420 16.43 19.31 -21.50
CA ASN A 420 17.45 20.21 -22.09
C ASN A 420 18.81 19.51 -22.34
N GLY A 421 18.84 18.18 -22.35
CA GLY A 421 20.01 17.37 -22.75
C GLY A 421 21.07 17.19 -21.66
N LYS A 422 20.81 17.58 -20.41
CA LYS A 422 21.72 17.37 -19.29
C LYS A 422 21.51 15.99 -18.68
N LYS A 423 22.59 15.32 -18.29
CA LYS A 423 22.54 14.14 -17.46
C LYS A 423 22.39 14.55 -15.99
N VAL A 424 21.39 14.03 -15.29
CA VAL A 424 21.08 14.39 -13.91
C VAL A 424 20.97 13.16 -13.01
N VAL A 425 21.34 13.33 -11.75
CA VAL A 425 21.08 12.37 -10.66
C VAL A 425 20.16 13.06 -9.67
N LEU A 426 18.99 12.47 -9.45
CA LEU A 426 18.00 13.00 -8.52
C LEU A 426 18.35 12.54 -7.09
N VAL A 427 18.55 13.50 -6.20
CA VAL A 427 18.84 13.25 -4.78
C VAL A 427 17.71 13.78 -3.93
N ARG A 428 17.09 12.89 -3.14
CA ARG A 428 15.94 13.22 -2.29
C ARG A 428 16.17 12.69 -0.90
N LEU A 429 15.47 13.22 0.11
CA LEU A 429 15.34 12.56 1.42
C LEU A 429 14.54 11.28 1.25
N GLU A 430 13.43 11.36 0.55
CA GLU A 430 12.59 10.24 0.14
C GLU A 430 12.00 10.53 -1.25
N THR A 431 11.58 9.51 -1.97
CA THR A 431 10.83 9.65 -3.21
C THR A 431 9.37 9.35 -2.97
N SER A 432 8.51 10.11 -3.63
CA SER A 432 7.07 9.92 -3.62
C SER A 432 6.55 9.53 -5.02
N PRO A 433 5.32 9.02 -5.14
CA PRO A 433 4.72 8.74 -6.44
C PRO A 433 4.64 9.94 -7.37
N GLU A 434 4.59 11.14 -6.83
CA GLU A 434 4.59 12.41 -7.56
C GLU A 434 5.94 12.69 -8.25
N ASP A 435 7.03 12.10 -7.75
CA ASP A 435 8.38 12.26 -8.32
C ASP A 435 8.62 11.41 -9.58
N ILE A 436 7.67 10.58 -10.01
CA ILE A 436 7.87 9.54 -11.02
C ILE A 436 8.41 10.07 -12.36
N GLU A 437 7.95 11.23 -12.80
CA GLU A 437 8.44 11.85 -14.05
C GLU A 437 9.91 12.24 -13.92
N GLY A 438 10.29 12.91 -12.83
CA GLY A 438 11.69 13.27 -12.56
C GLY A 438 12.60 12.06 -12.40
N MET A 439 12.12 11.02 -11.75
CA MET A 439 12.83 9.74 -11.59
C MET A 439 13.07 9.06 -12.95
N HIS A 440 12.10 9.13 -13.85
CA HIS A 440 12.22 8.57 -15.20
C HIS A 440 13.31 9.24 -16.03
N TYR A 441 13.41 10.56 -15.96
CA TYR A 441 14.41 11.31 -16.73
C TYR A 441 15.80 11.30 -16.09
N ALA A 442 15.92 11.03 -14.81
CA ALA A 442 17.20 10.96 -14.12
C ALA A 442 18.02 9.71 -14.55
N GLN A 443 19.36 9.87 -14.64
CA GLN A 443 20.26 8.75 -14.87
C GLN A 443 20.31 7.80 -13.65
N GLY A 444 20.06 8.32 -12.47
CA GLY A 444 19.96 7.59 -11.23
C GLY A 444 19.26 8.40 -10.16
N VAL A 445 18.78 7.68 -9.14
CA VAL A 445 18.10 8.27 -7.98
C VAL A 445 18.83 7.81 -6.72
N LEU A 446 19.08 8.74 -5.82
CA LEU A 446 19.65 8.50 -4.49
C LEU A 446 18.71 9.07 -3.43
N THR A 447 18.36 8.24 -2.45
CA THR A 447 17.57 8.65 -1.29
C THR A 447 18.30 8.38 0.01
N VAL A 448 17.84 8.97 1.09
CA VAL A 448 18.39 8.75 2.44
C VAL A 448 17.84 7.40 3.04
#